data_ab7c29d367c9722591bd380638c0e633
#
_entry.id   ab7c29d367c9722591bd380638c0e633
#
_cell.length_a   1.000
_cell.length_b   1.000
_cell.length_c   1.000
_cell.angle_alpha   90.00
_cell.angle_beta   90.00
_cell.angle_gamma   90.00
#
_symmetry.space_group_name_H-M   'P 1'
#
loop_
_entity.id
_entity.type
_entity.pdbx_description
1 polymer ?
#
loop_
_entity_poly.entity_id
_entity_poly.type
_entity_poly.pdbx_seq_one_letter_code
_entity_poly.pdbx_strand_id
1 'polypeptide(L)'
;MPQPHDIKITVTSALAEHPYQHDYASQVTATSVLSDTLTAFGFASDGTTRYYLFHDGHEVPPETTVGELAGHAKALHLKLRTETTNG
;
A
#
# COMPACT_ATOMS: atom_id res chain seq x y z
N MET A 1 -17.58 -11.93 8.72
CA MET A 1 -16.76 -12.04 9.94
C MET A 1 -15.32 -11.73 9.62
N PRO A 2 -14.68 -10.88 10.41
CA PRO A 2 -13.25 -10.65 10.18
C PRO A 2 -12.47 -11.92 10.45
N GLN A 3 -11.52 -12.19 9.59
CA GLN A 3 -10.68 -13.37 9.75
C GLN A 3 -9.63 -13.10 10.82
N PRO A 4 -9.27 -14.09 11.63
CA PRO A 4 -8.30 -13.86 12.71
C PRO A 4 -6.90 -13.52 12.21
N HIS A 5 -6.65 -13.68 10.91
CA HIS A 5 -5.35 -13.40 10.31
C HIS A 5 -5.32 -12.12 9.49
N ASP A 6 -6.39 -11.32 9.54
CA ASP A 6 -6.41 -10.06 8.81
C ASP A 6 -5.42 -9.09 9.44
N ILE A 7 -4.77 -8.32 8.57
CA ILE A 7 -3.76 -7.36 8.96
C ILE A 7 -4.28 -5.98 8.59
N LYS A 8 -4.27 -5.08 9.57
CA LYS A 8 -4.70 -3.72 9.34
C LYS A 8 -3.58 -2.96 8.62
N ILE A 9 -3.88 -2.51 7.41
CA ILE A 9 -2.93 -1.75 6.60
C ILE A 9 -3.31 -0.28 6.67
N THR A 10 -2.33 0.56 7.01
CA THR A 10 -2.48 2.01 6.97
C THR A 10 -1.48 2.55 5.96
N VAL A 11 -1.98 3.27 4.96
CA VAL A 11 -1.13 3.88 3.94
C VAL A 11 -1.26 5.38 4.04
N THR A 12 -0.13 6.06 4.18
CA THR A 12 -0.09 7.53 4.22
C THR A 12 0.60 8.05 2.98
N SER A 13 0.25 9.27 2.60
CA SER A 13 0.86 9.95 1.46
C SER A 13 0.96 11.44 1.75
N ALA A 14 2.05 12.05 1.31
CA ALA A 14 2.21 13.51 1.41
C ALA A 14 1.17 14.24 0.55
N LEU A 15 0.58 13.56 -0.43
CA LEU A 15 -0.40 14.15 -1.33
C LEU A 15 -1.84 13.96 -0.85
N ALA A 16 -2.05 13.20 0.22
CA ALA A 16 -3.39 12.92 0.74
C ALA A 16 -3.51 13.45 2.18
N GLU A 17 -4.66 14.04 2.49
CA GLU A 17 -4.89 14.61 3.82
C GLU A 17 -5.14 13.55 4.88
N HIS A 18 -5.68 12.41 4.48
CA HIS A 18 -6.05 11.34 5.42
C HIS A 18 -5.43 10.03 5.00
N PRO A 19 -5.05 9.19 5.95
CA PRO A 19 -4.52 7.87 5.61
C PRO A 19 -5.62 6.96 5.07
N TYR A 20 -5.21 6.03 4.23
CA TYR A 20 -6.07 4.93 3.80
C TYR A 20 -5.87 3.77 4.75
N GLN A 21 -6.96 3.25 5.31
CA GLN A 21 -6.90 2.11 6.22
C GLN A 21 -7.87 1.03 5.77
N HIS A 22 -7.39 -0.19 5.76
CA HIS A 22 -8.23 -1.33 5.40
C HIS A 22 -7.58 -2.61 5.92
N ASP A 23 -8.42 -3.58 6.26
CA ASP A 23 -7.95 -4.88 6.70
C ASP A 23 -7.78 -5.80 5.49
N TYR A 24 -6.65 -6.47 5.40
CA TYR A 24 -6.33 -7.37 4.29
C TYR A 24 -5.94 -8.74 4.82
N ALA A 25 -6.32 -9.76 4.08
CA ALA A 25 -5.83 -11.11 4.37
C ALA A 25 -4.33 -11.19 4.06
N SER A 26 -3.63 -12.09 4.74
CA SER A 26 -2.18 -12.17 4.64
C SER A 26 -1.69 -12.52 3.23
N GLN A 27 -2.49 -13.19 2.42
CA GLN A 27 -2.09 -13.58 1.07
C GLN A 27 -2.29 -12.49 0.02
N VAL A 28 -2.88 -11.35 0.39
CA VAL A 28 -3.09 -10.25 -0.55
C VAL A 28 -1.75 -9.63 -0.91
N THR A 29 -1.55 -9.34 -2.20
CA THR A 29 -0.29 -8.78 -2.68
C THR A 29 -0.24 -7.26 -2.51
N ALA A 30 0.98 -6.72 -2.50
CA ALA A 30 1.18 -5.27 -2.44
C ALA A 30 0.53 -4.57 -3.64
N THR A 31 0.50 -5.21 -4.80
CA THR A 31 -0.16 -4.66 -5.99
C THR A 31 -1.63 -4.35 -5.71
N SER A 32 -2.32 -5.28 -5.05
CA SER A 32 -3.73 -5.07 -4.70
C SER A 32 -3.91 -3.93 -3.70
N VAL A 33 -3.05 -3.85 -2.70
CA VAL A 33 -3.08 -2.78 -1.71
C VAL A 33 -2.84 -1.43 -2.40
N LEU A 34 -1.87 -1.38 -3.29
CA LEU A 34 -1.54 -0.16 -4.03
C LEU A 34 -2.73 0.30 -4.88
N SER A 35 -3.34 -0.63 -5.61
CA SER A 35 -4.48 -0.32 -6.47
C SER A 35 -5.64 0.24 -5.65
N ASP A 36 -5.96 -0.39 -4.53
CA ASP A 36 -7.03 0.05 -3.64
C ASP A 36 -6.71 1.43 -3.05
N THR A 37 -5.46 1.65 -2.68
CA THR A 37 -5.02 2.92 -2.12
C THR A 37 -5.17 4.06 -3.13
N LEU A 38 -4.75 3.83 -4.37
CA LEU A 38 -4.87 4.84 -5.42
C LEU A 38 -6.34 5.18 -5.68
N THR A 39 -7.20 4.19 -5.69
CA THR A 39 -8.62 4.41 -5.85
C THR A 39 -9.19 5.22 -4.69
N ALA A 40 -8.81 4.89 -3.47
CA ALA A 40 -9.31 5.57 -2.28
C ALA A 40 -8.87 7.03 -2.23
N PHE A 41 -7.64 7.31 -2.67
CA PHE A 41 -7.12 8.68 -2.70
C PHE A 41 -7.56 9.45 -3.94
N GLY A 42 -8.14 8.78 -4.93
CA GLY A 42 -8.55 9.43 -6.17
C GLY A 42 -7.40 9.77 -7.10
N PHE A 43 -6.29 9.07 -6.98
CA PHE A 43 -5.14 9.30 -7.86
C PHE A 43 -5.30 8.47 -9.12
N ALA A 44 -5.17 9.12 -10.27
CA ALA A 44 -5.27 8.45 -11.55
C ALA A 44 -3.88 8.19 -12.12
N SER A 45 -3.74 7.05 -12.80
CA SER A 45 -2.51 6.76 -13.53
C SER A 45 -2.51 7.58 -14.82
N ASP A 46 -1.54 8.47 -14.95
CA ASP A 46 -1.46 9.36 -16.10
C ASP A 46 -0.33 8.99 -17.07
N GLY A 47 0.35 7.87 -16.79
CA GLY A 47 1.45 7.41 -17.62
C GLY A 47 2.79 8.08 -17.36
N THR A 48 2.79 9.17 -16.60
CA THR A 48 4.02 9.89 -16.28
C THR A 48 4.40 9.78 -14.81
N THR A 49 3.47 9.40 -13.96
CA THR A 49 3.72 9.25 -12.54
C THR A 49 3.66 7.78 -12.16
N ARG A 50 4.70 7.32 -11.54
CA ARG A 50 4.76 5.97 -10.99
C ARG A 50 4.42 6.05 -9.52
N TYR A 51 3.49 5.23 -9.08
CA TYR A 51 3.12 5.12 -7.66
C TYR A 51 3.67 3.82 -7.11
N TYR A 52 4.19 3.86 -5.90
CA TYR A 52 4.68 2.65 -5.26
C TYR A 52 4.53 2.76 -3.75
N LEU A 53 4.50 1.60 -3.11
CA LEU A 53 4.46 1.51 -1.66
C LEU A 53 5.88 1.42 -1.12
N PHE A 54 6.08 2.03 0.05
CA PHE A 54 7.39 2.12 0.68
C PHE A 54 7.25 1.67 2.14
N HIS A 55 8.15 0.82 2.58
CA HIS A 55 8.11 0.28 3.93
C HIS A 55 9.52 0.11 4.46
N ASP A 56 9.76 0.62 5.65
CA ASP A 56 11.00 0.41 6.40
C ASP A 56 12.25 0.76 5.57
N GLY A 57 12.18 1.87 4.83
CA GLY A 57 13.30 2.35 4.04
C GLY A 57 13.46 1.70 2.68
N HIS A 58 12.50 0.88 2.26
CA HIS A 58 12.61 0.16 0.99
C HIS A 58 11.31 0.22 0.21
N GLU A 59 11.44 0.23 -1.12
CA GLU A 59 10.29 0.06 -2.00
C GLU A 59 9.76 -1.36 -1.85
N VAL A 60 8.44 -1.49 -1.76
CA VAL A 60 7.79 -2.80 -1.63
C VAL A 60 7.62 -3.42 -3.00
N PRO A 61 8.19 -4.61 -3.25
CA PRO A 61 7.98 -5.28 -4.53
C PRO A 61 6.49 -5.64 -4.71
N PRO A 62 5.97 -5.54 -5.93
CA PRO A 62 4.52 -5.72 -6.16
C PRO A 62 4.00 -7.12 -5.82
N GLU A 63 4.83 -8.13 -5.89
CA GLU A 63 4.42 -9.51 -5.62
C GLU A 63 4.47 -9.87 -4.13
N THR A 64 5.04 -9.00 -3.31
CA THR A 64 5.15 -9.26 -1.87
C THR A 64 3.76 -9.27 -1.25
N THR A 65 3.49 -10.26 -0.40
CA THR A 65 2.20 -10.32 0.29
C THR A 65 2.20 -9.49 1.55
N VAL A 66 1.00 -9.11 1.98
CA VAL A 66 0.81 -8.37 3.21
C VAL A 66 1.37 -9.16 4.40
N GLY A 67 1.18 -10.47 4.39
CA GLY A 67 1.71 -11.32 5.46
C GLY A 67 3.22 -11.32 5.53
N GLU A 68 3.89 -11.30 4.38
CA GLU A 68 5.35 -11.22 4.34
C GLU A 68 5.86 -9.90 4.91
N LEU A 69 5.17 -8.81 4.60
CA LEU A 69 5.56 -7.49 5.09
C LEU A 69 5.32 -7.34 6.59
N ALA A 70 4.19 -7.82 7.06
CA ALA A 70 3.81 -7.66 8.47
C ALA A 70 4.52 -8.65 9.39
N GLY A 71 4.92 -9.81 8.86
CA GLY A 71 5.48 -10.86 9.69
C GLY A 71 4.45 -11.33 10.71
N HIS A 72 4.73 -11.15 11.98
CA HIS A 72 3.80 -11.52 13.06
C HIS A 72 2.95 -10.35 13.54
N ALA A 73 3.13 -9.16 12.98
CA ALA A 73 2.36 -7.99 13.39
C ALA A 73 0.95 -8.07 12.84
N LYS A 74 0.00 -7.49 13.58
CA LYS A 74 -1.40 -7.42 13.15
C LYS A 74 -1.72 -6.11 12.45
N ALA A 75 -0.78 -5.20 12.40
CA ALA A 75 -0.93 -3.91 11.75
C ALA A 75 0.36 -3.56 11.03
N LEU A 76 0.22 -2.85 9.92
CA LEU A 76 1.36 -2.50 9.08
C LEU A 76 1.13 -1.08 8.56
N HIS A 77 2.17 -0.26 8.62
CA HIS A 77 2.13 1.10 8.12
C HIS A 77 2.99 1.20 6.87
N LEU A 78 2.37 1.60 5.77
CA LEU A 78 3.06 1.80 4.50
C LEU A 78 2.96 3.26 4.09
N LYS A 79 3.88 3.69 3.24
CA LYS A 79 3.83 5.02 2.64
C LYS A 79 3.62 4.89 1.16
N LEU A 80 2.75 5.74 0.62
CA LEU A 80 2.59 5.84 -0.83
C LEU A 80 3.53 6.93 -1.32
N ARG A 81 4.40 6.57 -2.24
CA ARG A 81 5.34 7.49 -2.85
C ARG A 81 5.12 7.58 -4.34
N THR A 82 5.58 8.67 -4.91
CA THR A 82 5.45 8.90 -6.35
C THR A 82 6.82 9.17 -6.93
N GLU A 83 6.97 8.78 -8.19
CA GLU A 83 8.16 9.08 -8.96
C GLU A 83 7.71 9.58 -10.32
N THR A 84 8.09 10.80 -10.67
CA THR A 84 7.72 11.40 -11.94
C THR A 84 8.81 11.10 -12.96
N THR A 85 8.40 10.55 -14.07
CA THR A 85 9.31 10.26 -15.18
C THR A 85 9.30 11.43 -16.14
N ASN A 86 10.43 12.09 -16.26
CA ASN A 86 10.63 13.11 -17.29
C ASN A 86 11.17 12.40 -18.52
N GLY A 87 10.25 12.07 -19.41
CA GLY A 87 10.59 11.35 -20.62
C GLY A 87 11.40 12.11 -21.61
#